data_b067c9a2ebcee0dffd7f5c050b8193fb
#
_entry.id   b067c9a2ebcee0dffd7f5c050b8193fb
#
_cell.length_a   1.000
_cell.length_b   1.000
_cell.length_c   1.000
_cell.angle_alpha   90.00
_cell.angle_beta   90.00
_cell.angle_gamma   90.00
#
_symmetry.space_group_name_H-M   'P 1'
#
loop_
_entity.id
_entity.type
_entity.pdbx_description
1 polymer ?
#
loop_
_entity_poly.entity_id
_entity_poly.type
_entity_poly.pdbx_seq_one_letter_code
_entity_poly.pdbx_strand_id
1 'polypeptide(L)'
;MRLHLKLMHMSAKTGMRQNKDLSSFMRDDALDCICPDGTREKMDAGSMERMKFIGITGGVGAGKSEILHYLETKDGVKVMLADEIAHELMLPGTECYQKLKDMFSDEDIWNEDGSFDRKKLATVIFSDEKRDALNGIVHPAVKKYIRTVADTERENGVLKILVLEAALLIEEHYDEICDELWYIYTREDIRKERLMR
;
A
#
# COMPACT_ATOMS: atom_id res chain seq x y z
N MET A 1 -9.68 19.63 -15.21
CA MET A 1 -9.79 18.29 -15.86
C MET A 1 -10.43 17.34 -14.83
N ARG A 2 -11.68 16.91 -15.04
CA ARG A 2 -12.36 16.02 -14.07
C ARG A 2 -11.76 14.63 -14.19
N LEU A 3 -11.04 14.19 -13.16
CA LEU A 3 -10.58 12.81 -13.04
C LEU A 3 -11.81 11.88 -12.86
N HIS A 4 -12.10 11.05 -13.88
CA HIS A 4 -13.04 9.95 -13.72
C HIS A 4 -12.29 8.76 -13.12
N LEU A 5 -12.14 8.78 -11.79
CA LEU A 5 -11.58 7.68 -11.02
C LEU A 5 -12.74 6.82 -10.49
N LYS A 6 -12.76 5.54 -10.84
CA LYS A 6 -13.68 4.57 -10.22
C LYS A 6 -12.94 3.86 -9.09
N LEU A 7 -13.43 4.01 -7.89
CA LEU A 7 -13.00 3.21 -6.75
C LEU A 7 -13.79 1.89 -6.77
N MET A 8 -13.10 0.77 -6.81
CA MET A 8 -13.70 -0.55 -6.58
C MET A 8 -13.38 -0.95 -5.15
N HIS A 9 -14.38 -0.98 -4.31
CA HIS A 9 -14.27 -1.41 -2.92
C HIS A 9 -14.42 -2.93 -2.85
N MET A 10 -13.46 -3.61 -2.27
CA MET A 10 -13.53 -5.03 -1.92
C MET A 10 -13.59 -5.14 -0.39
N SER A 11 -14.72 -5.62 0.13
CA SER A 11 -14.82 -5.98 1.54
C SER A 11 -14.25 -7.39 1.74
N ALA A 12 -13.35 -7.56 2.68
CA ALA A 12 -12.72 -8.84 3.03
C ALA A 12 -13.73 -9.93 3.46
N LYS A 13 -14.98 -9.58 3.74
CA LYS A 13 -16.01 -10.50 4.27
C LYS A 13 -17.19 -10.80 3.34
N THR A 14 -17.42 -10.03 2.29
CA THR A 14 -18.63 -10.20 1.43
C THR A 14 -18.40 -9.70 0.02
N GLY A 15 -17.75 -10.41 -0.83
CA GLY A 15 -17.78 -10.24 -2.30
C GLY A 15 -17.74 -8.80 -2.85
N MET A 16 -17.32 -8.68 -4.07
CA MET A 16 -17.17 -7.43 -4.83
C MET A 16 -18.43 -6.54 -4.80
N ARG A 17 -18.36 -5.32 -4.29
CA ARG A 17 -19.38 -4.28 -4.49
C ARG A 17 -18.81 -3.10 -5.28
N GLN A 18 -19.52 -2.75 -6.34
CA GLN A 18 -19.14 -1.68 -7.27
C GLN A 18 -19.55 -0.30 -6.77
N ASN A 19 -18.69 0.69 -7.06
CA ASN A 19 -18.95 2.12 -7.21
C ASN A 19 -19.19 2.98 -5.95
N LYS A 20 -18.10 3.64 -5.52
CA LYS A 20 -18.22 4.99 -4.94
C LYS A 20 -17.41 5.97 -5.80
N ASP A 21 -18.06 7.08 -6.16
CA ASP A 21 -17.43 8.20 -6.87
C ASP A 21 -16.50 8.94 -5.89
N LEU A 22 -15.23 9.05 -6.22
CA LEU A 22 -14.24 9.82 -5.44
C LEU A 22 -14.63 11.29 -5.23
N SER A 23 -15.51 11.83 -6.07
CA SER A 23 -15.99 13.21 -5.94
C SER A 23 -16.79 13.44 -4.64
N SER A 24 -17.36 12.39 -4.04
CA SER A 24 -18.03 12.47 -2.74
C SER A 24 -17.08 12.44 -1.56
N PHE A 25 -15.89 11.85 -1.75
CA PHE A 25 -14.82 11.76 -0.74
C PHE A 25 -13.97 13.05 -0.69
N MET A 26 -14.00 13.84 -1.76
CA MET A 26 -13.19 15.07 -1.93
C MET A 26 -13.87 16.36 -1.45
N ARG A 27 -14.99 16.30 -0.75
CA ARG A 27 -15.62 17.50 -0.17
C ARG A 27 -15.07 17.77 1.21
N ASP A 28 -14.57 18.98 1.38
CA ASP A 28 -13.70 19.47 2.45
C ASP A 28 -14.25 19.46 3.89
N ASP A 29 -15.49 19.04 4.17
CA ASP A 29 -16.10 19.34 5.48
C ASP A 29 -16.65 18.17 6.27
N ALA A 30 -16.57 16.92 5.83
CA ALA A 30 -16.92 15.78 6.67
C ALA A 30 -16.46 14.48 6.04
N LEU A 31 -15.73 13.65 6.78
CA LEU A 31 -15.67 12.21 6.58
C LEU A 31 -17.02 11.59 6.96
N ASP A 32 -18.10 12.03 6.29
CA ASP A 32 -19.42 11.42 6.44
C ASP A 32 -19.47 10.14 5.62
N CYS A 33 -19.35 9.00 6.28
CA CYS A 33 -19.65 7.71 5.68
C CYS A 33 -21.15 7.62 5.40
N ILE A 34 -21.54 7.73 4.14
CA ILE A 34 -22.91 7.43 3.72
C ILE A 34 -23.01 5.92 3.53
N CYS A 35 -23.79 5.25 4.38
CA CYS A 35 -24.13 3.84 4.22
C CYS A 35 -24.90 3.59 2.92
N PRO A 36 -24.82 2.36 2.32
CA PRO A 36 -25.46 2.03 1.04
C PRO A 36 -26.99 2.17 1.02
N ASP A 37 -27.63 2.28 2.18
CA ASP A 37 -29.09 2.42 2.37
C ASP A 37 -29.55 3.89 2.51
N GLY A 38 -28.63 4.87 2.39
CA GLY A 38 -28.96 6.29 2.51
C GLY A 38 -29.12 6.81 3.94
N THR A 39 -28.87 5.98 4.96
CA THR A 39 -28.90 6.42 6.35
C THR A 39 -27.62 7.17 6.70
N ARG A 40 -27.76 8.36 7.30
CA ARG A 40 -26.69 9.09 7.96
C ARG A 40 -26.61 8.57 9.39
N GLU A 41 -25.63 7.75 9.70
CA GLU A 41 -25.28 7.50 11.09
C GLU A 41 -24.63 8.76 11.64
N LYS A 42 -25.30 9.43 12.55
CA LYS A 42 -24.68 10.43 13.43
C LYS A 42 -23.73 9.65 14.33
N MET A 43 -22.43 9.91 14.16
CA MET A 43 -21.42 9.40 15.06
C MET A 43 -21.64 9.98 16.43
N ASP A 44 -21.99 9.13 17.39
CA ASP A 44 -22.01 9.49 18.81
C ASP A 44 -20.60 9.85 19.25
N ALA A 45 -20.45 11.04 19.82
CA ALA A 45 -19.18 11.63 20.30
C ALA A 45 -18.54 10.89 21.50
N GLY A 46 -18.76 9.58 21.63
CA GLY A 46 -18.29 8.73 22.74
C GLY A 46 -17.60 7.44 22.35
N SER A 47 -17.59 7.02 21.09
CA SER A 47 -16.78 5.88 20.64
C SER A 47 -15.47 6.40 20.06
N MET A 48 -14.35 6.07 20.68
CA MET A 48 -13.03 6.24 20.06
C MET A 48 -13.06 5.51 18.70
N GLU A 49 -13.12 6.30 17.63
CA GLU A 49 -13.21 5.77 16.27
C GLU A 49 -11.95 4.92 16.01
N ARG A 50 -12.16 3.63 15.81
CA ARG A 50 -11.06 2.72 15.53
C ARG A 50 -10.39 3.13 14.22
N MET A 51 -9.06 3.31 14.23
CA MET A 51 -8.26 3.57 13.04
C MET A 51 -8.64 2.60 11.92
N LYS A 52 -8.91 3.13 10.72
CA LYS A 52 -9.19 2.35 9.52
C LYS A 52 -7.91 2.07 8.76
N PHE A 53 -7.65 0.82 8.41
CA PHE A 53 -6.50 0.42 7.62
C PHE A 53 -6.94 0.10 6.18
N ILE A 54 -6.48 0.88 5.20
CA ILE A 54 -6.88 0.81 3.80
C ILE A 54 -5.69 0.41 2.93
N GLY A 55 -5.82 -0.69 2.19
CA GLY A 55 -4.88 -1.07 1.14
C GLY A 55 -5.27 -0.44 -0.20
N ILE A 56 -4.33 0.18 -0.91
CA ILE A 56 -4.54 0.79 -2.22
C ILE A 56 -3.67 0.12 -3.27
N THR A 57 -4.29 -0.36 -4.35
CA THR A 57 -3.60 -0.90 -5.52
C THR A 57 -4.22 -0.39 -6.83
N GLY A 58 -3.61 -0.71 -7.96
CA GLY A 58 -4.10 -0.31 -9.28
C GLY A 58 -2.97 -0.31 -10.31
N GLY A 59 -3.32 -0.40 -11.58
CA GLY A 59 -2.36 -0.49 -12.69
C GLY A 59 -1.46 0.73 -12.83
N VAL A 60 -0.37 0.56 -13.56
CA VAL A 60 0.54 1.67 -13.93
C VAL A 60 -0.23 2.75 -14.69
N GLY A 61 0.00 4.03 -14.36
CA GLY A 61 -0.73 5.16 -14.97
C GLY A 61 -2.17 5.35 -14.46
N ALA A 62 -2.62 4.57 -13.45
CA ALA A 62 -3.98 4.70 -12.91
C ALA A 62 -4.19 5.99 -12.10
N GLY A 63 -3.12 6.64 -11.62
CA GLY A 63 -3.21 7.87 -10.82
C GLY A 63 -3.13 7.62 -9.32
N LYS A 64 -2.57 6.47 -8.89
CA LYS A 64 -2.37 6.15 -7.47
C LYS A 64 -1.63 7.26 -6.73
N SER A 65 -0.49 7.71 -7.28
CA SER A 65 0.36 8.72 -6.63
C SER A 65 -0.37 10.03 -6.32
N GLU A 66 -1.30 10.48 -7.17
CA GLU A 66 -2.09 11.68 -6.90
C GLU A 66 -3.05 11.49 -5.72
N ILE A 67 -3.64 10.28 -5.62
CA ILE A 67 -4.55 9.95 -4.51
C ILE A 67 -3.75 9.84 -3.21
N LEU A 68 -2.61 9.16 -3.23
CA LEU A 68 -1.75 9.02 -2.07
C LEU A 68 -1.26 10.38 -1.58
N HIS A 69 -0.77 11.22 -2.48
CA HIS A 69 -0.35 12.58 -2.15
C HIS A 69 -1.50 13.43 -1.55
N TYR A 70 -2.72 13.31 -2.10
CA TYR A 70 -3.88 13.96 -1.51
C TYR A 70 -4.19 13.45 -0.10
N LEU A 71 -4.12 12.13 0.12
CA LEU A 71 -4.36 11.53 1.43
C LEU A 71 -3.32 11.96 2.46
N GLU A 72 -2.05 12.09 2.07
CA GLU A 72 -0.96 12.59 2.92
C GLU A 72 -1.20 14.03 3.44
N THR A 73 -1.98 14.84 2.72
CA THR A 73 -2.31 16.20 3.16
C THR A 73 -3.40 16.25 4.23
N LYS A 74 -4.00 15.11 4.61
CA LYS A 74 -5.12 15.07 5.56
C LYS A 74 -4.65 14.77 6.97
N ASP A 75 -5.19 15.50 7.94
CA ASP A 75 -4.90 15.31 9.37
C ASP A 75 -5.38 13.92 9.84
N GLY A 76 -4.50 13.22 10.54
CA GLY A 76 -4.79 11.89 11.05
C GLY A 76 -4.69 10.78 10.00
N VAL A 77 -4.08 11.04 8.85
CA VAL A 77 -3.79 10.04 7.81
C VAL A 77 -2.29 9.80 7.71
N LYS A 78 -1.90 8.53 7.63
CA LYS A 78 -0.52 8.10 7.36
C LYS A 78 -0.52 7.19 6.15
N VAL A 79 0.37 7.46 5.20
CA VAL A 79 0.57 6.64 3.99
C VAL A 79 1.86 5.85 4.14
N MET A 80 1.81 4.58 3.75
CA MET A 80 2.95 3.67 3.65
C MET A 80 3.04 3.13 2.23
N LEU A 81 4.24 3.08 1.68
CA LEU A 81 4.55 2.51 0.39
C LEU A 81 5.33 1.21 0.61
N ALA A 82 4.77 0.07 0.20
CA ALA A 82 5.37 -1.24 0.43
C ALA A 82 6.75 -1.37 -0.22
N ASP A 83 6.95 -0.76 -1.38
CA ASP A 83 8.23 -0.77 -2.11
C ASP A 83 9.31 0.03 -1.36
N GLU A 84 8.96 1.15 -0.72
CA GLU A 84 9.89 1.93 0.11
C GLU A 84 10.25 1.17 1.38
N ILE A 85 9.27 0.56 2.04
CA ILE A 85 9.50 -0.29 3.21
C ILE A 85 10.41 -1.47 2.86
N ALA A 86 10.16 -2.15 1.73
CA ALA A 86 11.02 -3.23 1.26
C ALA A 86 12.47 -2.73 1.09
N HIS A 87 12.62 -1.54 0.50
CA HIS A 87 13.94 -0.94 0.32
C HIS A 87 14.63 -0.65 1.65
N GLU A 88 13.94 -0.05 2.62
CA GLU A 88 14.49 0.23 3.95
C GLU A 88 14.88 -1.05 4.69
N LEU A 89 14.07 -2.10 4.60
CA LEU A 89 14.37 -3.39 5.22
C LEU A 89 15.55 -4.12 4.58
N MET A 90 15.90 -3.78 3.35
CA MET A 90 17.09 -4.31 2.66
C MET A 90 18.37 -3.50 2.93
N LEU A 91 18.32 -2.44 3.76
CA LEU A 91 19.51 -1.67 4.13
C LEU A 91 20.34 -2.38 5.22
N PRO A 92 21.66 -2.18 5.28
CA PRO A 92 22.53 -2.72 6.30
C PRO A 92 22.01 -2.45 7.72
N GLY A 93 22.07 -3.48 8.57
CA GLY A 93 21.63 -3.39 9.97
C GLY A 93 20.25 -3.98 10.27
N THR A 94 19.49 -4.37 9.26
CA THR A 94 18.19 -5.04 9.44
C THR A 94 18.33 -6.58 9.44
N GLU A 95 17.35 -7.26 10.03
CA GLU A 95 17.28 -8.74 9.99
C GLU A 95 17.07 -9.25 8.56
N CYS A 96 16.26 -8.52 7.76
CA CYS A 96 16.01 -8.86 6.36
C CYS A 96 17.33 -8.79 5.56
N TYR A 97 18.07 -7.69 5.70
CA TYR A 97 19.39 -7.54 5.06
C TYR A 97 20.35 -8.68 5.42
N GLN A 98 20.42 -9.08 6.70
CA GLN A 98 21.33 -10.15 7.11
C GLN A 98 20.98 -11.48 6.42
N LYS A 99 19.69 -11.83 6.35
CA LYS A 99 19.24 -13.04 5.64
C LYS A 99 19.57 -13.00 4.14
N LEU A 100 19.41 -11.83 3.51
CA LEU A 100 19.76 -11.65 2.10
C LEU A 100 21.26 -11.73 1.90
N LYS A 101 22.06 -11.18 2.82
CA LYS A 101 23.51 -11.23 2.78
C LYS A 101 24.02 -12.67 2.87
N ASP A 102 23.43 -13.48 3.75
CA ASP A 102 23.78 -14.90 3.89
C ASP A 102 23.39 -15.69 2.63
N MET A 103 22.22 -15.38 2.04
CA MET A 103 21.72 -16.04 0.83
C MET A 103 22.54 -15.71 -0.43
N PHE A 104 22.97 -14.47 -0.59
CA PHE A 104 23.69 -13.98 -1.76
C PHE A 104 25.18 -13.74 -1.47
N SER A 105 25.76 -14.45 -0.49
CA SER A 105 27.15 -14.28 -0.07
C SER A 105 28.16 -14.46 -1.20
N ASP A 106 27.86 -15.36 -2.14
CA ASP A 106 28.75 -15.73 -3.26
C ASP A 106 28.51 -14.86 -4.51
N GLU A 107 27.58 -13.89 -4.45
CA GLU A 107 27.25 -13.04 -5.58
C GLU A 107 27.97 -11.68 -5.50
N ASP A 108 28.45 -11.19 -6.63
CA ASP A 108 29.08 -9.87 -6.73
C ASP A 108 27.99 -8.76 -6.88
N ILE A 109 27.21 -8.57 -5.82
CA ILE A 109 26.09 -7.60 -5.79
C ILE A 109 26.24 -6.54 -4.71
N TRP A 110 27.43 -6.43 -4.12
CA TRP A 110 27.66 -5.57 -2.96
C TRP A 110 28.45 -4.33 -3.34
N ASN A 111 28.07 -3.19 -2.78
CA ASN A 111 28.88 -1.97 -2.77
C ASN A 111 29.92 -2.01 -1.66
N GLU A 112 30.89 -1.09 -1.70
CA GLU A 112 31.94 -0.98 -0.67
C GLU A 112 31.39 -0.68 0.73
N ASP A 113 30.25 -0.01 0.83
CA ASP A 113 29.53 0.29 2.08
C ASP A 113 28.67 -0.88 2.59
N GLY A 114 28.68 -2.01 1.88
CA GLY A 114 27.90 -3.20 2.19
C GLY A 114 26.44 -3.13 1.73
N SER A 115 25.98 -2.06 1.13
CA SER A 115 24.64 -1.99 0.51
C SER A 115 24.59 -2.80 -0.80
N PHE A 116 23.36 -3.09 -1.27
CA PHE A 116 23.19 -3.74 -2.57
C PHE A 116 23.47 -2.79 -3.74
N ASP A 117 24.27 -3.23 -4.70
CA ASP A 117 24.29 -2.64 -6.04
C ASP A 117 23.00 -3.06 -6.76
N ARG A 118 22.06 -2.12 -6.90
CA ARG A 118 20.74 -2.39 -7.49
C ARG A 118 20.80 -2.94 -8.92
N LYS A 119 21.78 -2.50 -9.72
CA LYS A 119 21.93 -2.96 -11.11
C LYS A 119 22.41 -4.40 -11.14
N LYS A 120 23.41 -4.72 -10.32
CA LYS A 120 23.93 -6.08 -10.20
C LYS A 120 22.89 -7.02 -9.61
N LEU A 121 22.18 -6.61 -8.53
CA LEU A 121 21.09 -7.37 -7.95
C LEU A 121 20.00 -7.66 -8.98
N ALA A 122 19.57 -6.67 -9.76
CA ALA A 122 18.58 -6.86 -10.81
C ALA A 122 19.00 -7.91 -11.85
N THR A 123 20.29 -7.98 -12.16
CA THR A 123 20.85 -9.01 -13.06
C THR A 123 20.80 -10.41 -12.43
N VAL A 124 21.11 -10.51 -11.14
CA VAL A 124 21.12 -11.79 -10.41
C VAL A 124 19.71 -12.33 -10.22
N ILE A 125 18.74 -11.48 -9.89
CA ILE A 125 17.33 -11.87 -9.71
C ILE A 125 16.55 -11.96 -11.03
N PHE A 126 17.23 -11.89 -12.18
CA PHE A 126 16.57 -12.12 -13.47
C PHE A 126 16.07 -13.58 -13.61
N SER A 127 16.74 -14.54 -12.96
CA SER A 127 16.21 -15.91 -12.85
C SER A 127 15.04 -15.97 -11.88
N ASP A 128 13.98 -16.70 -12.23
CA ASP A 128 12.79 -16.88 -11.40
C ASP A 128 13.14 -17.44 -10.02
N GLU A 129 14.05 -18.42 -9.95
CA GLU A 129 14.46 -19.06 -8.70
C GLU A 129 15.07 -18.06 -7.70
N LYS A 130 16.01 -17.21 -8.14
CA LYS A 130 16.65 -16.21 -7.27
C LYS A 130 15.71 -15.10 -6.89
N ARG A 131 14.80 -14.72 -7.80
CA ARG A 131 13.75 -13.75 -7.50
C ARG A 131 12.78 -14.28 -6.45
N ASP A 132 12.34 -15.52 -6.58
CA ASP A 132 11.43 -16.16 -5.64
C ASP A 132 12.09 -16.33 -4.27
N ALA A 133 13.37 -16.67 -4.24
CA ALA A 133 14.15 -16.75 -3.02
C ALA A 133 14.27 -15.38 -2.31
N LEU A 134 14.59 -14.32 -3.05
CA LEU A 134 14.60 -12.94 -2.51
C LEU A 134 13.24 -12.54 -1.98
N ASN A 135 12.18 -12.75 -2.78
CA ASN A 135 10.81 -12.43 -2.39
C ASN A 135 10.37 -13.22 -1.15
N GLY A 136 10.78 -14.48 -1.03
CA GLY A 136 10.53 -15.32 0.15
C GLY A 136 11.12 -14.77 1.45
N ILE A 137 12.13 -13.89 1.38
CA ILE A 137 12.68 -13.18 2.54
C ILE A 137 12.03 -11.81 2.71
N VAL A 138 11.92 -11.04 1.63
CA VAL A 138 11.50 -9.63 1.68
C VAL A 138 10.02 -9.50 1.98
N HIS A 139 9.14 -10.23 1.28
CA HIS A 139 7.68 -10.08 1.46
C HIS A 139 7.21 -10.38 2.89
N PRO A 140 7.65 -11.47 3.55
CA PRO A 140 7.29 -11.70 4.95
C PRO A 140 7.84 -10.63 5.90
N ALA A 141 9.04 -10.09 5.62
CA ALA A 141 9.62 -9.02 6.44
C ALA A 141 8.80 -7.71 6.31
N VAL A 142 8.42 -7.34 5.09
CA VAL A 142 7.54 -6.19 4.81
C VAL A 142 6.18 -6.37 5.48
N LYS A 143 5.55 -7.52 5.32
CA LYS A 143 4.23 -7.81 5.93
C LYS A 143 4.29 -7.75 7.46
N LYS A 144 5.36 -8.29 8.07
CA LYS A 144 5.59 -8.20 9.51
C LYS A 144 5.75 -6.76 9.97
N TYR A 145 6.56 -5.96 9.27
CA TYR A 145 6.75 -4.54 9.57
C TYR A 145 5.43 -3.76 9.51
N ILE A 146 4.67 -3.93 8.43
CA ILE A 146 3.38 -3.26 8.23
C ILE A 146 2.38 -3.62 9.34
N ARG A 147 2.30 -4.90 9.73
CA ARG A 147 1.46 -5.33 10.86
C ARG A 147 1.87 -4.64 12.15
N THR A 148 3.17 -4.62 12.45
CA THR A 148 3.69 -3.96 13.66
C THR A 148 3.32 -2.48 13.69
N VAL A 149 3.48 -1.77 12.56
CA VAL A 149 3.08 -0.35 12.46
C VAL A 149 1.57 -0.20 12.67
N ALA A 150 0.76 -1.03 12.01
CA ALA A 150 -0.69 -0.95 12.14
C ALA A 150 -1.17 -1.18 13.58
N ASP A 151 -0.59 -2.15 14.28
CA ASP A 151 -0.93 -2.44 15.68
C ASP A 151 -0.49 -1.32 16.60
N THR A 152 0.72 -0.78 16.42
CA THR A 152 1.22 0.38 17.17
C THR A 152 0.34 1.62 16.98
N GLU A 153 -0.07 1.91 15.74
CA GLU A 153 -0.91 3.08 15.47
C GLU A 153 -2.36 2.90 16.00
N ARG A 154 -2.85 1.65 16.02
CA ARG A 154 -4.13 1.33 16.69
C ARG A 154 -4.06 1.55 18.20
N GLU A 155 -2.96 1.16 18.84
CA GLU A 155 -2.74 1.36 20.27
C GLU A 155 -2.56 2.85 20.61
N ASN A 156 -1.85 3.61 19.80
CA ASN A 156 -1.66 5.03 19.97
C ASN A 156 -2.96 5.84 19.86
N GLY A 157 -3.92 5.38 19.05
CA GLY A 157 -5.24 5.99 18.92
C GLY A 157 -5.27 7.40 18.33
N VAL A 158 -4.18 7.83 17.66
CA VAL A 158 -4.05 9.19 17.09
C VAL A 158 -4.47 9.20 15.62
N LEU A 159 -4.09 8.15 14.88
CA LEU A 159 -4.43 8.06 13.47
C LEU A 159 -5.89 7.65 13.27
N LYS A 160 -6.55 8.30 12.31
CA LYS A 160 -7.88 7.93 11.82
C LYS A 160 -7.78 6.91 10.70
N ILE A 161 -6.81 7.09 9.80
CA ILE A 161 -6.63 6.25 8.61
C ILE A 161 -5.14 5.92 8.45
N LEU A 162 -4.86 4.63 8.30
CA LEU A 162 -3.59 4.11 7.82
C LEU A 162 -3.79 3.62 6.38
N VAL A 163 -2.95 4.06 5.47
CA VAL A 163 -3.00 3.68 4.05
C VAL A 163 -1.75 2.89 3.70
N LEU A 164 -1.91 1.79 3.00
CA LEU A 164 -0.83 1.01 2.41
C LEU A 164 -0.99 0.96 0.88
N GLU A 165 0.01 1.42 0.15
CA GLU A 165 0.10 1.16 -1.28
C GLU A 165 1.03 -0.02 -1.53
N ALA A 166 0.54 -1.01 -2.27
CA ALA A 166 1.35 -2.13 -2.76
C ALA A 166 0.83 -2.64 -4.09
N ALA A 167 1.74 -3.08 -4.95
CA ALA A 167 1.39 -3.66 -6.25
C ALA A 167 0.73 -5.03 -6.10
N LEU A 168 1.17 -5.84 -5.14
CA LEU A 168 0.78 -7.24 -4.92
C LEU A 168 -0.14 -7.40 -3.70
N LEU A 169 -1.05 -6.45 -3.45
CA LEU A 169 -1.92 -6.46 -2.26
C LEU A 169 -2.76 -7.73 -2.13
N ILE A 170 -3.27 -8.25 -3.24
CA ILE A 170 -4.15 -9.43 -3.27
C ILE A 170 -3.32 -10.70 -3.23
N GLU A 171 -2.27 -10.76 -4.04
CA GLU A 171 -1.38 -11.92 -4.16
C GLU A 171 -0.66 -12.21 -2.84
N GLU A 172 -0.31 -11.17 -2.09
CA GLU A 172 0.35 -11.25 -0.79
C GLU A 172 -0.62 -11.28 0.40
N HIS A 173 -1.91 -11.48 0.14
CA HIS A 173 -2.95 -11.62 1.16
C HIS A 173 -2.98 -10.47 2.19
N TYR A 174 -2.87 -9.21 1.72
CA TYR A 174 -3.03 -8.04 2.59
C TYR A 174 -4.48 -7.79 3.01
N ASP A 175 -5.45 -8.43 2.36
CA ASP A 175 -6.85 -8.48 2.75
C ASP A 175 -7.06 -9.07 4.16
N GLU A 176 -6.11 -9.86 4.67
CA GLU A 176 -6.13 -10.38 6.05
C GLU A 176 -5.83 -9.31 7.11
N ILE A 177 -5.17 -8.22 6.75
CA ILE A 177 -4.71 -7.18 7.67
C ILE A 177 -5.31 -5.81 7.42
N CYS A 178 -5.75 -5.52 6.19
CA CYS A 178 -6.46 -4.31 5.84
C CYS A 178 -7.96 -4.44 6.13
N ASP A 179 -8.59 -3.38 6.62
CA ASP A 179 -10.04 -3.32 6.80
C ASP A 179 -10.76 -3.18 5.46
N GLU A 180 -10.12 -2.49 4.50
CA GLU A 180 -10.63 -2.29 3.13
C GLU A 180 -9.50 -2.39 2.10
N LEU A 181 -9.82 -2.86 0.89
CA LEU A 181 -8.95 -2.79 -0.27
C LEU A 181 -9.57 -1.88 -1.34
N TRP A 182 -8.80 -0.91 -1.81
CA TRP A 182 -9.20 0.02 -2.86
C TRP A 182 -8.41 -0.24 -4.12
N TYR A 183 -9.12 -0.57 -5.21
CA TYR A 183 -8.54 -0.70 -6.53
C TYR A 183 -8.76 0.59 -7.32
N ILE A 184 -7.67 1.28 -7.68
CA ILE A 184 -7.73 2.49 -8.48
C ILE A 184 -7.80 2.11 -9.96
N TYR A 185 -8.94 2.40 -10.57
CA TYR A 185 -9.19 2.10 -11.97
C TYR A 185 -9.19 3.38 -12.81
N THR A 186 -8.47 3.35 -13.91
CA THR A 186 -8.51 4.37 -14.97
C THR A 186 -8.60 3.67 -16.32
N ARG A 187 -9.41 4.20 -17.22
CA ARG A 187 -9.57 3.67 -18.58
C ARG A 187 -8.21 3.52 -19.27
N GLU A 188 -8.08 2.48 -20.09
CA GLU A 188 -6.81 2.12 -20.73
C GLU A 188 -6.29 3.23 -21.67
N ASP A 189 -7.18 3.87 -22.42
CA ASP A 189 -6.83 4.98 -23.32
C ASP A 189 -6.20 6.16 -22.56
N ILE A 190 -6.76 6.52 -21.39
CA ILE A 190 -6.23 7.58 -20.53
C ILE A 190 -4.89 7.15 -19.90
N ARG A 191 -4.76 5.89 -19.50
CA ARG A 191 -3.50 5.36 -18.95
C ARG A 191 -2.38 5.40 -19.98
N LYS A 192 -2.67 4.96 -21.21
CA LYS A 192 -1.70 5.02 -22.33
C LYS A 192 -1.25 6.46 -22.60
N GLU A 193 -2.18 7.41 -22.66
CA GLU A 193 -1.85 8.83 -22.86
C GLU A 193 -0.92 9.37 -21.77
N ARG A 194 -1.16 8.99 -20.50
CA ARG A 194 -0.32 9.40 -19.35
C ARG A 194 1.09 8.83 -19.40
N LEU A 195 1.24 7.60 -19.90
CA LEU A 195 2.54 6.92 -19.99
C LEU A 195 3.39 7.36 -21.18
N MET A 196 2.78 8.03 -22.17
CA MET A 196 3.46 8.55 -23.37
C MET A 196 3.95 10.01 -23.19
N ARG A 197 3.60 10.67 -22.10
CA ARG A 197 4.06 12.02 -21.74
C ARG A 197 5.36 11.99 -20.96
#